data_765529a3ec8014b3b9db52b838c83df0
#
_entry.id   765529a3ec8014b3b9db52b838c83df0
#
_cell.length_a   1.000
_cell.length_b   1.000
_cell.length_c   1.000
_cell.angle_alpha   90.00
_cell.angle_beta   90.00
_cell.angle_gamma   90.00
#
_symmetry.space_group_name_H-M   'P 1'
#
loop_
_entity.id
_entity.type
_entity.pdbx_description
1 polymer ?
#
loop_
_entity_poly.entity_id
_entity_poly.type
_entity_poly.pdbx_seq_one_letter_code
_entity_poly.pdbx_strand_id
1 'polypeptide(L)'
;MTELYVMTRYLRPDLLREAGVERFDDWAATFGNVVMKNQQGADGQLKLRTCFATFANLPELMAMYKEFADVQSADKLHLPRPELKGGKPQIVSVPASPEQKAYVRELAERAAAIASGAVDPREDNLLKITGEARLIGLGNEAIKSLYQKRGVELPVEFTEAKDSKVDACIENVMEIYQRTAETRGVQIIFSDIAVNAENGNFSVYDYIKKELMAKGIPEEEIVFAPKSDAKDRDAIFRDINQSRYRVVIASTGTLGTGANIQQNLCALHHIDVPWKPSDFEQREGRILRQGNQNKEVEIFNYVTEGTLDSYLYQTVTDKARFIAQLLDDECPARVSEDCDEKVLTFGEIQAAAEGDPGFKRRIELSNELAELRMLQREFGRETAAARSRVEALPGLIEKKQEQLSHIEHDLASAKKIGDIVLRTPDGRMLTDRKAINAALLTAIEAKLKDPKAKVGAFQIGAFQITVAVSGNEARFTVKGENSYPCAAGTTEQQDNMQRLANFFDKGISKTEADVKADIEAKKMDLEQAKQRLDMTFSHEDELKEKEDELAALEERLAGLSEQTDDILDPDEENDPIVETKEEKEERLAAAAERDTDDVDPASLSGDEDALDPRRRK
;
A
#
# COMPACT_ATOMS: atom_id res chain seq x y z
N MET A 1 2.60 -6.46 0.18
CA MET A 1 3.05 -6.21 1.58
C MET A 1 4.22 -7.12 2.00
N THR A 2 4.23 -8.41 1.70
CA THR A 2 5.37 -9.32 2.00
C THR A 2 6.70 -8.85 1.39
N GLU A 3 6.65 -8.11 0.29
CA GLU A 3 7.83 -7.50 -0.33
C GLU A 3 8.53 -6.49 0.60
N LEU A 4 7.80 -5.84 1.52
CA LEU A 4 8.41 -4.95 2.51
C LEU A 4 9.35 -5.70 3.45
N TYR A 5 9.00 -6.94 3.86
CA TYR A 5 9.92 -7.78 4.62
C TYR A 5 11.22 -8.03 3.85
N VAL A 6 11.10 -8.40 2.57
CA VAL A 6 12.27 -8.67 1.72
C VAL A 6 13.14 -7.42 1.58
N MET A 7 12.53 -6.27 1.31
CA MET A 7 13.26 -5.00 1.21
C MET A 7 13.96 -4.64 2.52
N THR A 8 13.26 -4.73 3.66
CA THR A 8 13.83 -4.44 4.97
C THR A 8 14.97 -5.41 5.30
N ARG A 9 14.80 -6.70 4.99
CA ARG A 9 15.82 -7.73 5.22
C ARG A 9 17.12 -7.47 4.46
N TYR A 10 17.03 -6.94 3.23
CA TYR A 10 18.22 -6.63 2.43
C TYR A 10 18.84 -5.27 2.75
N LEU A 11 18.03 -4.28 3.05
CA LEU A 11 18.48 -2.90 3.23
C LEU A 11 18.81 -2.57 4.70
N ARG A 12 18.01 -3.05 5.65
CA ARG A 12 18.11 -2.75 7.08
C ARG A 12 17.75 -3.98 7.94
N PRO A 13 18.56 -5.05 7.89
CA PRO A 13 18.33 -6.24 8.72
C PRO A 13 18.44 -5.97 10.22
N ASP A 14 19.11 -4.88 10.61
CA ASP A 14 19.18 -4.39 11.99
C ASP A 14 17.80 -4.06 12.56
N LEU A 15 16.91 -3.40 11.79
CA LEU A 15 15.56 -3.05 12.23
C LEU A 15 14.70 -4.29 12.52
N LEU A 16 14.79 -5.32 11.67
CA LEU A 16 14.08 -6.58 11.90
C LEU A 16 14.55 -7.27 13.18
N ARG A 17 15.87 -7.20 13.47
CA ARG A 17 16.47 -7.79 14.67
C ARG A 17 16.06 -7.02 15.93
N GLU A 18 16.10 -5.69 15.90
CA GLU A 18 15.69 -4.82 16.99
C GLU A 18 14.19 -5.00 17.33
N ALA A 19 13.36 -5.20 16.31
CA ALA A 19 11.94 -5.49 16.47
C ALA A 19 11.64 -6.95 16.86
N GLY A 20 12.65 -7.85 16.88
CA GLY A 20 12.48 -9.27 17.20
C GLY A 20 11.76 -10.08 16.11
N VAL A 21 11.72 -9.58 14.87
CA VAL A 21 11.01 -10.19 13.72
C VAL A 21 11.97 -10.52 12.57
N GLU A 22 13.18 -10.96 12.88
CA GLU A 22 14.21 -11.27 11.89
C GLU A 22 13.83 -12.44 10.96
N ARG A 23 13.05 -13.40 11.46
CA ARG A 23 12.54 -14.51 10.66
C ARG A 23 11.21 -14.11 10.00
N PHE A 24 11.00 -14.61 8.79
CA PHE A 24 9.76 -14.33 8.06
C PHE A 24 8.50 -14.77 8.83
N ASP A 25 8.55 -15.91 9.50
CA ASP A 25 7.40 -16.43 10.26
C ASP A 25 7.05 -15.53 11.45
N ASP A 26 8.06 -14.97 12.15
CA ASP A 26 7.86 -14.03 13.26
C ASP A 26 7.31 -12.69 12.74
N TRP A 27 7.84 -12.21 11.62
CA TRP A 27 7.34 -11.03 10.93
C TRP A 27 5.90 -11.23 10.47
N ALA A 28 5.61 -12.38 9.86
CA ALA A 28 4.29 -12.74 9.38
C ALA A 28 3.26 -12.84 10.52
N ALA A 29 3.65 -13.40 11.67
CA ALA A 29 2.79 -13.46 12.86
C ALA A 29 2.54 -12.08 13.48
N THR A 30 3.48 -11.15 13.34
CA THR A 30 3.38 -9.79 13.91
C THR A 30 2.56 -8.85 13.01
N PHE A 31 2.77 -8.92 11.70
CA PHE A 31 2.21 -7.96 10.74
C PHE A 31 1.15 -8.54 9.82
N GLY A 32 0.88 -9.83 9.85
CA GLY A 32 -0.08 -10.47 8.97
C GLY A 32 -1.06 -11.37 9.70
N ASN A 33 -2.34 -11.26 9.35
CA ASN A 33 -3.34 -12.25 9.72
C ASN A 33 -3.40 -13.31 8.62
N VAL A 34 -3.03 -14.51 8.98
CA VAL A 34 -2.96 -15.64 8.07
C VAL A 34 -4.25 -16.44 8.17
N VAL A 35 -4.90 -16.65 7.03
CA VAL A 35 -6.11 -17.47 6.93
C VAL A 35 -5.89 -18.62 5.96
N MET A 36 -6.61 -19.71 6.17
CA MET A 36 -6.67 -20.81 5.22
C MET A 36 -7.79 -20.51 4.21
N LYS A 37 -7.42 -20.22 2.96
CA LYS A 37 -8.36 -20.04 1.86
C LYS A 37 -8.20 -21.19 0.86
N ASN A 38 -9.31 -21.59 0.25
CA ASN A 38 -9.28 -22.47 -0.91
C ASN A 38 -8.71 -21.69 -2.10
N GLN A 39 -7.45 -21.95 -2.44
CA GLN A 39 -6.78 -21.34 -3.58
C GLN A 39 -6.58 -22.38 -4.68
N GLN A 40 -6.89 -22.00 -5.92
CA GLN A 40 -6.67 -22.88 -7.06
C GLN A 40 -5.17 -22.99 -7.36
N GLY A 41 -4.65 -24.23 -7.33
CA GLY A 41 -3.27 -24.52 -7.70
C GLY A 41 -3.05 -24.39 -9.21
N ALA A 42 -1.79 -24.40 -9.63
CA ALA A 42 -1.42 -24.43 -11.05
C ALA A 42 -1.95 -25.67 -11.80
N ASP A 43 -2.30 -26.72 -11.05
CA ASP A 43 -2.92 -27.95 -11.51
C ASP A 43 -4.46 -27.84 -11.63
N GLY A 44 -5.04 -26.67 -11.37
CA GLY A 44 -6.48 -26.41 -11.40
C GLY A 44 -7.26 -26.92 -10.19
N GLN A 45 -6.62 -27.60 -9.23
CA GLN A 45 -7.30 -28.10 -8.04
C GLN A 45 -7.40 -27.05 -6.94
N LEU A 46 -8.53 -26.99 -6.24
CA LEU A 46 -8.71 -26.20 -5.04
C LEU A 46 -7.94 -26.85 -3.90
N LYS A 47 -6.89 -26.19 -3.46
CA LYS A 47 -6.09 -26.59 -2.29
C LYS A 47 -6.23 -25.56 -1.20
N LEU A 48 -6.45 -26.01 0.03
CA LEU A 48 -6.33 -25.17 1.20
C LEU A 48 -4.90 -24.64 1.27
N ARG A 49 -4.74 -23.36 1.03
CA ARG A 49 -3.46 -22.66 1.19
C ARG A 49 -3.58 -21.60 2.26
N THR A 50 -2.52 -21.50 3.00
CA THR A 50 -2.32 -20.43 3.96
C THR A 50 -1.94 -19.17 3.20
N CYS A 51 -2.77 -18.15 3.26
CA CYS A 51 -2.51 -16.85 2.64
C CYS A 51 -2.74 -15.71 3.65
N PHE A 52 -2.10 -14.58 3.41
CA PHE A 52 -2.41 -13.38 4.17
C PHE A 52 -3.80 -12.87 3.74
N ALA A 53 -4.70 -12.68 4.72
CA ALA A 53 -6.00 -12.07 4.46
C ALA A 53 -5.97 -10.57 4.75
N THR A 54 -5.29 -10.21 5.84
CA THR A 54 -5.18 -8.83 6.28
C THR A 54 -3.78 -8.58 6.84
N PHE A 55 -3.34 -7.34 6.80
CA PHE A 55 -2.14 -6.88 7.48
C PHE A 55 -2.51 -6.07 8.72
N ALA A 56 -1.78 -6.29 9.80
CA ALA A 56 -1.96 -5.64 11.09
C ALA A 56 -0.71 -4.83 11.46
N ASN A 57 -0.82 -3.98 12.48
CA ASN A 57 0.28 -3.16 12.99
C ASN A 57 0.99 -2.34 11.89
N LEU A 58 0.19 -1.82 10.95
CA LEU A 58 0.70 -1.06 9.80
C LEU A 58 1.50 0.18 10.19
N PRO A 59 1.12 0.98 11.22
CA PRO A 59 1.92 2.13 11.63
C PRO A 59 3.35 1.76 12.01
N GLU A 60 3.51 0.64 12.74
CA GLU A 60 4.81 0.13 13.16
C GLU A 60 5.63 -0.37 11.96
N LEU A 61 4.98 -1.08 11.04
CA LEU A 61 5.59 -1.53 9.79
C LEU A 61 6.05 -0.36 8.92
N MET A 62 5.20 0.67 8.78
CA MET A 62 5.52 1.86 7.98
C MET A 62 6.57 2.74 8.66
N ALA A 63 6.60 2.83 9.99
CA ALA A 63 7.67 3.50 10.71
C ALA A 63 9.03 2.84 10.43
N MET A 64 9.09 1.50 10.44
CA MET A 64 10.28 0.73 10.07
C MET A 64 10.68 0.97 8.61
N TYR A 65 9.72 1.02 7.67
CA TYR A 65 9.97 1.29 6.26
C TYR A 65 10.53 2.69 6.02
N LYS A 66 9.98 3.72 6.67
CA LYS A 66 10.41 5.13 6.56
C LYS A 66 11.83 5.38 7.11
N GLU A 67 12.40 4.47 7.88
CA GLU A 67 13.80 4.54 8.33
C GLU A 67 14.82 4.46 7.18
N PHE A 68 14.45 3.85 6.06
CA PHE A 68 15.34 3.67 4.91
C PHE A 68 14.72 4.05 3.56
N ALA A 69 13.44 4.44 3.53
CA ALA A 69 12.74 4.85 2.33
C ALA A 69 12.22 6.29 2.48
N ASP A 70 12.56 7.14 1.51
CA ASP A 70 11.98 8.48 1.35
C ASP A 70 10.86 8.41 0.30
N VAL A 71 9.62 8.64 0.73
CA VAL A 71 8.43 8.55 -0.13
C VAL A 71 8.04 9.95 -0.58
N GLN A 72 8.17 10.21 -1.88
CA GLN A 72 7.79 11.47 -2.50
C GLN A 72 6.61 11.26 -3.45
N SER A 73 5.43 11.75 -3.07
CA SER A 73 4.27 11.74 -3.96
C SER A 73 4.39 12.80 -5.06
N ALA A 74 3.79 12.54 -6.22
CA ALA A 74 3.82 13.46 -7.36
C ALA A 74 3.25 14.85 -7.03
N ASP A 75 2.32 14.93 -6.08
CA ASP A 75 1.68 16.19 -5.66
C ASP A 75 2.60 17.05 -4.80
N LYS A 76 3.54 16.44 -4.07
CA LYS A 76 4.57 17.15 -3.28
C LYS A 76 5.68 17.73 -4.16
N LEU A 77 5.87 17.21 -5.37
CA LEU A 77 7.03 17.53 -6.21
C LEU A 77 6.85 18.74 -7.15
N HIS A 78 5.70 19.37 -7.25
CA HIS A 78 5.41 20.55 -8.10
C HIS A 78 6.12 20.53 -9.49
N LEU A 79 6.17 19.35 -10.13
CA LEU A 79 6.86 19.16 -11.41
C LEU A 79 6.09 19.85 -12.53
N PRO A 80 6.77 20.48 -13.53
CA PRO A 80 6.12 21.04 -14.72
C PRO A 80 5.59 19.90 -15.59
N ARG A 81 4.35 19.47 -15.34
CA ARG A 81 3.61 18.44 -16.09
C ARG A 81 2.28 19.02 -16.58
N PRO A 82 1.69 18.47 -17.65
CA PRO A 82 0.36 18.92 -18.07
C PRO A 82 -0.69 18.70 -17.00
N GLU A 83 -1.69 19.56 -16.99
CA GLU A 83 -2.87 19.40 -16.16
C GLU A 83 -3.85 18.41 -16.79
N LEU A 84 -4.56 17.66 -15.97
CA LEU A 84 -5.58 16.75 -16.45
C LEU A 84 -6.88 17.54 -16.63
N LYS A 85 -7.48 17.51 -17.81
CA LYS A 85 -8.72 18.18 -18.12
C LYS A 85 -9.84 17.74 -17.20
N GLY A 86 -10.42 18.69 -16.48
CA GLY A 86 -11.43 18.42 -15.45
C GLY A 86 -10.88 17.82 -14.15
N GLY A 87 -9.56 17.77 -13.94
CA GLY A 87 -8.89 17.35 -12.71
C GLY A 87 -8.88 15.83 -12.44
N LYS A 88 -9.60 15.04 -13.23
CA LYS A 88 -9.73 13.57 -13.09
C LYS A 88 -9.94 12.88 -14.44
N PRO A 89 -9.59 11.57 -14.55
CA PRO A 89 -9.91 10.78 -15.73
C PRO A 89 -11.42 10.76 -16.02
N GLN A 90 -11.79 10.79 -17.30
CA GLN A 90 -13.17 10.72 -17.75
C GLN A 90 -13.61 9.26 -17.86
N ILE A 91 -14.71 8.90 -17.22
CA ILE A 91 -15.29 7.57 -17.30
C ILE A 91 -16.30 7.56 -18.44
N VAL A 92 -16.07 6.72 -19.45
CA VAL A 92 -16.97 6.48 -20.57
C VAL A 92 -17.68 5.15 -20.33
N SER A 93 -18.93 5.24 -19.90
CA SER A 93 -19.75 4.07 -19.56
C SER A 93 -20.63 3.69 -20.75
N VAL A 94 -20.62 2.40 -21.11
CA VAL A 94 -21.42 1.82 -22.17
C VAL A 94 -22.28 0.71 -21.59
N PRO A 95 -23.62 0.71 -21.78
CA PRO A 95 -24.48 -0.32 -21.25
C PRO A 95 -24.19 -1.68 -21.92
N ALA A 96 -24.14 -2.76 -21.14
CA ALA A 96 -24.02 -4.09 -21.69
C ALA A 96 -25.24 -4.46 -22.53
N SER A 97 -25.03 -5.15 -23.67
CA SER A 97 -26.09 -5.71 -24.48
C SER A 97 -26.84 -6.83 -23.72
N PRO A 98 -28.06 -7.18 -24.13
CA PRO A 98 -28.79 -8.29 -23.52
C PRO A 98 -27.99 -9.61 -23.57
N GLU A 99 -27.27 -9.84 -24.66
CA GLU A 99 -26.42 -11.04 -24.86
C GLU A 99 -25.21 -11.03 -23.92
N GLN A 100 -24.58 -9.87 -23.72
CA GLN A 100 -23.48 -9.74 -22.75
C GLN A 100 -23.98 -10.05 -21.34
N LYS A 101 -25.15 -9.53 -20.95
CA LYS A 101 -25.77 -9.81 -19.66
C LYS A 101 -26.10 -11.30 -19.49
N ALA A 102 -26.66 -11.93 -20.53
CA ALA A 102 -26.94 -13.36 -20.52
C ALA A 102 -25.64 -14.18 -20.36
N TYR A 103 -24.57 -13.79 -21.05
CA TYR A 103 -23.28 -14.47 -20.93
C TYR A 103 -22.65 -14.29 -19.54
N VAL A 104 -22.80 -13.11 -18.93
CA VAL A 104 -22.30 -12.87 -17.56
C VAL A 104 -23.05 -13.75 -16.54
N ARG A 105 -24.37 -13.99 -16.73
CA ARG A 105 -25.12 -14.97 -15.91
C ARG A 105 -24.60 -16.39 -16.09
N GLU A 106 -24.36 -16.82 -17.32
CA GLU A 106 -23.74 -18.11 -17.61
C GLU A 106 -22.39 -18.28 -16.89
N LEU A 107 -21.57 -17.24 -16.87
CA LEU A 107 -20.31 -17.25 -16.11
C LEU A 107 -20.54 -17.39 -14.60
N ALA A 108 -21.60 -16.80 -14.07
CA ALA A 108 -21.97 -16.92 -12.65
C ALA A 108 -22.46 -18.34 -12.33
N GLU A 109 -23.29 -18.95 -13.18
CA GLU A 109 -23.74 -20.33 -13.03
C GLU A 109 -22.55 -21.30 -13.06
N ARG A 110 -21.61 -21.14 -13.98
CA ARG A 110 -20.39 -21.95 -14.04
C ARG A 110 -19.53 -21.77 -12.78
N ALA A 111 -19.43 -20.54 -12.27
CA ALA A 111 -18.70 -20.26 -11.03
C ALA A 111 -19.38 -20.96 -9.82
N ALA A 112 -20.72 -20.99 -9.77
CA ALA A 112 -21.49 -21.72 -8.77
C ALA A 112 -21.24 -23.24 -8.84
N ALA A 113 -21.24 -23.81 -10.03
CA ALA A 113 -20.96 -25.23 -10.25
C ALA A 113 -19.53 -25.62 -9.79
N ILE A 114 -18.55 -24.74 -10.02
CA ILE A 114 -17.18 -24.92 -9.50
C ILE A 114 -17.16 -24.83 -7.96
N ALA A 115 -17.83 -23.86 -7.38
CA ALA A 115 -17.87 -23.65 -5.93
C ALA A 115 -18.54 -24.83 -5.20
N SER A 116 -19.57 -25.45 -5.80
CA SER A 116 -20.22 -26.66 -5.27
C SER A 116 -19.42 -27.95 -5.48
N GLY A 117 -18.33 -27.90 -6.26
CA GLY A 117 -17.53 -29.08 -6.60
C GLY A 117 -18.17 -29.98 -7.67
N ALA A 118 -19.20 -29.49 -8.38
CA ALA A 118 -19.91 -30.25 -9.43
C ALA A 118 -19.11 -30.39 -10.74
N VAL A 119 -18.06 -29.61 -10.94
CA VAL A 119 -17.23 -29.56 -12.16
C VAL A 119 -15.78 -29.84 -11.83
N ASP A 120 -15.10 -30.68 -12.65
CA ASP A 120 -13.66 -30.90 -12.52
C ASP A 120 -12.90 -29.59 -12.80
N PRO A 121 -12.01 -29.11 -11.87
CA PRO A 121 -11.22 -27.90 -12.07
C PRO A 121 -10.31 -27.91 -13.32
N ARG A 122 -10.07 -29.09 -13.93
CA ARG A 122 -9.35 -29.23 -15.20
C ARG A 122 -10.24 -28.87 -16.40
N GLU A 123 -11.53 -29.12 -16.31
CA GLU A 123 -12.50 -28.79 -17.36
C GLU A 123 -12.85 -27.32 -17.31
N ASP A 124 -13.21 -26.80 -16.13
CA ASP A 124 -13.49 -25.39 -15.91
C ASP A 124 -12.96 -24.92 -14.56
N ASN A 125 -12.64 -23.60 -14.47
CA ASN A 125 -12.10 -23.02 -13.25
C ASN A 125 -12.28 -21.48 -13.23
N LEU A 126 -12.21 -20.90 -12.03
CA LEU A 126 -12.40 -19.46 -11.83
C LEU A 126 -11.43 -18.60 -12.65
N LEU A 127 -10.22 -19.08 -12.96
CA LEU A 127 -9.27 -18.34 -13.80
C LEU A 127 -9.76 -18.24 -15.26
N LYS A 128 -10.32 -19.33 -15.82
CA LYS A 128 -10.94 -19.31 -17.15
C LYS A 128 -12.15 -18.37 -17.16
N ILE A 129 -13.02 -18.47 -16.15
CA ILE A 129 -14.21 -17.62 -16.01
C ILE A 129 -13.78 -16.14 -15.92
N THR A 130 -12.81 -15.81 -15.10
CA THR A 130 -12.27 -14.44 -14.97
C THR A 130 -11.72 -13.93 -16.30
N GLY A 131 -11.01 -14.76 -17.05
CA GLY A 131 -10.52 -14.42 -18.39
C GLY A 131 -11.65 -14.11 -19.38
N GLU A 132 -12.68 -14.95 -19.40
CA GLU A 132 -13.86 -14.79 -20.27
C GLU A 132 -14.71 -13.56 -19.85
N ALA A 133 -14.83 -13.30 -18.54
CA ALA A 133 -15.53 -12.14 -18.01
C ALA A 133 -14.84 -10.79 -18.38
N ARG A 134 -13.52 -10.80 -18.53
CA ARG A 134 -12.80 -9.65 -19.08
C ARG A 134 -12.98 -9.50 -20.60
N LEU A 135 -13.02 -10.61 -21.33
CA LEU A 135 -13.21 -10.59 -22.80
C LEU A 135 -14.60 -10.09 -23.19
N ILE A 136 -15.66 -10.52 -22.48
CA ILE A 136 -17.02 -10.07 -22.80
C ILE A 136 -17.19 -8.57 -22.58
N GLY A 137 -16.42 -7.97 -21.65
CA GLY A 137 -16.37 -6.53 -21.45
C GLY A 137 -15.83 -5.76 -22.67
N LEU A 138 -14.97 -6.37 -23.50
CA LEU A 138 -14.52 -5.76 -24.77
C LEU A 138 -15.59 -5.77 -25.86
N GLY A 139 -16.45 -6.80 -25.87
CA GLY A 139 -17.49 -6.95 -26.88
C GLY A 139 -17.72 -8.41 -27.28
N ASN A 140 -18.81 -8.65 -28.00
CA ASN A 140 -19.27 -9.99 -28.37
C ASN A 140 -18.25 -10.75 -29.24
N GLU A 141 -17.54 -10.05 -30.13
CA GLU A 141 -16.59 -10.66 -31.08
C GLU A 141 -15.41 -11.33 -30.38
N ALA A 142 -14.98 -10.82 -29.22
CA ALA A 142 -13.89 -11.42 -28.46
C ALA A 142 -14.27 -12.81 -27.91
N ILE A 143 -15.51 -12.98 -27.45
CA ILE A 143 -16.03 -14.25 -26.97
C ILE A 143 -16.33 -15.21 -28.13
N LYS A 144 -16.96 -14.75 -29.21
CA LYS A 144 -17.18 -15.55 -30.41
C LYS A 144 -15.89 -16.20 -30.91
N SER A 145 -14.83 -15.38 -31.03
CA SER A 145 -13.52 -15.84 -31.44
C SER A 145 -12.92 -16.90 -30.50
N LEU A 146 -13.07 -16.71 -29.18
CA LEU A 146 -12.58 -17.66 -28.18
C LEU A 146 -13.24 -19.04 -28.33
N TYR A 147 -14.58 -19.10 -28.48
CA TYR A 147 -15.33 -20.32 -28.61
C TYR A 147 -15.08 -20.99 -29.95
N GLN A 148 -15.00 -20.24 -31.02
CA GLN A 148 -14.62 -20.75 -32.35
C GLN A 148 -13.26 -21.46 -32.32
N LYS A 149 -12.27 -20.87 -31.62
CA LYS A 149 -10.95 -21.49 -31.41
C LYS A 149 -11.04 -22.81 -30.64
N ARG A 150 -11.88 -22.84 -29.62
CA ARG A 150 -12.08 -24.05 -28.79
C ARG A 150 -12.87 -25.14 -29.54
N GLY A 151 -13.52 -24.80 -30.65
CA GLY A 151 -14.39 -25.73 -31.38
C GLY A 151 -15.65 -26.15 -30.61
N VAL A 152 -16.13 -25.30 -29.70
CA VAL A 152 -17.27 -25.52 -28.82
C VAL A 152 -18.37 -24.53 -29.20
N GLU A 153 -19.62 -24.94 -29.09
CA GLU A 153 -20.79 -24.08 -29.31
C GLU A 153 -20.82 -22.96 -28.26
N LEU A 154 -21.32 -21.80 -28.70
CA LEU A 154 -21.53 -20.65 -27.81
C LEU A 154 -22.74 -20.93 -26.92
N PRO A 155 -22.66 -20.72 -25.60
CA PRO A 155 -23.80 -20.92 -24.70
C PRO A 155 -24.88 -19.85 -24.88
N VAL A 156 -24.57 -18.73 -25.53
CA VAL A 156 -25.49 -17.61 -25.83
C VAL A 156 -25.33 -17.23 -27.30
N GLU A 157 -26.43 -17.00 -28.02
CA GLU A 157 -26.40 -16.43 -29.36
C GLU A 157 -26.06 -14.93 -29.30
N PHE A 158 -24.96 -14.52 -29.93
CA PHE A 158 -24.55 -13.13 -30.02
C PHE A 158 -24.92 -12.55 -31.38
N THR A 159 -25.66 -11.44 -31.35
CA THR A 159 -25.90 -10.61 -32.54
C THR A 159 -24.70 -9.72 -32.86
N GLU A 160 -24.67 -9.14 -34.06
CA GLU A 160 -23.68 -8.11 -34.40
C GLU A 160 -24.03 -6.81 -33.65
N ALA A 161 -23.45 -6.60 -32.49
CA ALA A 161 -23.59 -5.35 -31.75
C ALA A 161 -22.45 -4.39 -32.11
N LYS A 162 -22.80 -3.15 -32.51
CA LYS A 162 -21.83 -2.09 -32.87
C LYS A 162 -21.61 -1.05 -31.76
N ASP A 163 -22.10 -1.27 -30.56
CA ASP A 163 -22.07 -0.29 -29.48
C ASP A 163 -21.21 -0.81 -28.30
N SER A 164 -20.00 -1.30 -28.60
CA SER A 164 -19.07 -1.73 -27.56
C SER A 164 -18.28 -0.55 -26.98
N LYS A 165 -17.67 -0.75 -25.82
CA LYS A 165 -16.74 0.26 -25.26
C LYS A 165 -15.52 0.49 -26.18
N VAL A 166 -15.17 -0.47 -27.02
CA VAL A 166 -14.12 -0.32 -28.03
C VAL A 166 -14.58 0.63 -29.12
N ASP A 167 -15.84 0.54 -29.57
CA ASP A 167 -16.41 1.48 -30.53
C ASP A 167 -16.50 2.90 -29.95
N ALA A 168 -16.91 3.04 -28.70
CA ALA A 168 -16.90 4.33 -28.00
C ALA A 168 -15.48 4.93 -27.89
N CYS A 169 -14.46 4.09 -27.71
CA CYS A 169 -13.06 4.53 -27.75
C CYS A 169 -12.68 5.03 -29.17
N ILE A 170 -13.06 4.30 -30.20
CA ILE A 170 -12.80 4.67 -31.59
C ILE A 170 -13.42 6.05 -31.92
N GLU A 171 -14.66 6.31 -31.48
CA GLU A 171 -15.31 7.61 -31.67
C GLU A 171 -14.57 8.75 -30.97
N ASN A 172 -14.17 8.57 -29.71
CA ASN A 172 -13.39 9.55 -28.96
C ASN A 172 -12.02 9.80 -29.62
N VAL A 173 -11.35 8.74 -30.09
CA VAL A 173 -10.08 8.86 -30.80
C VAL A 173 -10.27 9.68 -32.09
N MET A 174 -11.35 9.47 -32.85
CA MET A 174 -11.66 10.21 -34.05
C MET A 174 -11.94 11.69 -33.78
N GLU A 175 -12.73 11.99 -32.74
CA GLU A 175 -13.01 13.36 -32.33
C GLU A 175 -11.72 14.11 -32.00
N ILE A 176 -10.85 13.51 -31.15
CA ILE A 176 -9.58 14.12 -30.75
C ILE A 176 -8.62 14.22 -31.95
N TYR A 177 -8.60 13.23 -32.83
CA TYR A 177 -7.79 13.25 -34.03
C TYR A 177 -8.14 14.44 -34.93
N GLN A 178 -9.45 14.71 -35.11
CA GLN A 178 -9.93 15.85 -35.89
C GLN A 178 -9.65 17.18 -35.16
N ARG A 179 -9.97 17.28 -33.88
CA ARG A 179 -9.77 18.47 -33.05
C ARG A 179 -8.30 18.90 -32.98
N THR A 180 -7.39 17.93 -32.97
CA THR A 180 -5.93 18.18 -32.90
C THR A 180 -5.24 18.11 -34.25
N ALA A 181 -5.95 18.28 -35.36
CA ALA A 181 -5.37 18.19 -36.73
C ALA A 181 -4.21 19.16 -36.93
N GLU A 182 -4.33 20.40 -36.49
CA GLU A 182 -3.30 21.44 -36.63
C GLU A 182 -2.05 21.16 -35.76
N THR A 183 -2.26 20.74 -34.52
CA THR A 183 -1.19 20.45 -33.56
C THR A 183 -0.61 19.05 -33.72
N ARG A 184 -1.25 18.19 -34.52
CA ARG A 184 -0.90 16.78 -34.73
C ARG A 184 -0.78 16.03 -33.39
N GLY A 185 -1.72 16.24 -32.45
CA GLY A 185 -1.75 15.59 -31.15
C GLY A 185 -1.67 14.07 -31.27
N VAL A 186 -0.90 13.45 -30.39
CA VAL A 186 -0.71 12.00 -30.33
C VAL A 186 -1.58 11.42 -29.26
N GLN A 187 -2.20 10.25 -29.52
CA GLN A 187 -3.06 9.53 -28.61
C GLN A 187 -2.53 8.13 -28.37
N ILE A 188 -2.67 7.61 -27.15
CA ILE A 188 -2.31 6.22 -26.82
C ILE A 188 -3.57 5.46 -26.41
N ILE A 189 -3.74 4.26 -26.95
CA ILE A 189 -4.81 3.31 -26.60
C ILE A 189 -4.16 2.11 -25.93
N PHE A 190 -4.52 1.85 -24.65
CA PHE A 190 -4.02 0.73 -23.88
C PHE A 190 -5.03 -0.42 -23.80
N SER A 191 -4.55 -1.63 -24.14
CA SER A 191 -5.23 -2.89 -23.82
C SER A 191 -4.20 -3.99 -23.58
N ASP A 192 -4.37 -4.75 -22.51
CA ASP A 192 -3.55 -5.93 -22.19
C ASP A 192 -4.25 -7.26 -22.55
N ILE A 193 -5.51 -7.19 -23.00
CA ILE A 193 -6.32 -8.35 -23.37
C ILE A 193 -6.65 -8.35 -24.86
N ALA A 194 -6.81 -9.54 -25.44
CA ALA A 194 -7.09 -9.75 -26.87
C ALA A 194 -6.08 -9.04 -27.81
N VAL A 195 -4.81 -9.00 -27.42
CA VAL A 195 -3.75 -8.22 -28.11
C VAL A 195 -3.33 -8.86 -29.44
N ASN A 196 -3.27 -10.19 -29.51
CA ASN A 196 -2.68 -10.90 -30.64
C ASN A 196 -3.72 -11.66 -31.45
N ALA A 197 -3.69 -11.52 -32.79
CA ALA A 197 -4.47 -12.30 -33.74
C ALA A 197 -3.79 -13.64 -34.09
N GLU A 198 -3.04 -14.28 -33.19
CA GLU A 198 -2.42 -15.56 -33.46
C GLU A 198 -3.47 -16.61 -33.83
N ASN A 199 -3.28 -17.27 -34.96
CA ASN A 199 -4.15 -18.34 -35.48
C ASN A 199 -5.59 -17.90 -35.82
N GLY A 200 -5.83 -16.67 -36.28
CA GLY A 200 -7.15 -16.20 -36.70
C GLY A 200 -8.09 -15.78 -35.57
N ASN A 201 -7.57 -15.58 -34.38
CA ASN A 201 -8.35 -15.07 -33.26
C ASN A 201 -8.68 -13.58 -33.43
N PHE A 202 -9.71 -13.09 -32.74
CA PHE A 202 -10.01 -11.68 -32.60
C PHE A 202 -8.84 -10.98 -31.91
N SER A 203 -8.38 -9.88 -32.52
CA SER A 203 -7.42 -8.95 -31.95
C SER A 203 -8.09 -7.60 -31.81
N VAL A 204 -8.15 -7.06 -30.60
CA VAL A 204 -8.67 -5.72 -30.37
C VAL A 204 -7.79 -4.68 -31.08
N TYR A 205 -6.49 -4.92 -31.23
CA TYR A 205 -5.57 -4.02 -31.92
C TYR A 205 -5.89 -3.92 -33.41
N ASP A 206 -6.07 -5.09 -34.06
CA ASP A 206 -6.40 -5.12 -35.50
C ASP A 206 -7.80 -4.57 -35.76
N TYR A 207 -8.75 -4.84 -34.85
CA TYR A 207 -10.09 -4.28 -34.94
C TYR A 207 -10.05 -2.74 -34.86
N ILE A 208 -9.41 -2.17 -33.86
CA ILE A 208 -9.27 -0.72 -33.71
C ILE A 208 -8.57 -0.11 -34.93
N LYS A 209 -7.43 -0.68 -35.37
CA LYS A 209 -6.70 -0.20 -36.54
C LYS A 209 -7.60 -0.18 -37.77
N LYS A 210 -8.30 -1.27 -38.04
CA LYS A 210 -9.21 -1.41 -39.17
C LYS A 210 -10.32 -0.37 -39.17
N GLU A 211 -10.99 -0.19 -38.03
CA GLU A 211 -12.10 0.76 -37.90
C GLU A 211 -11.62 2.22 -37.99
N LEU A 212 -10.47 2.56 -37.39
CA LEU A 212 -9.88 3.90 -37.53
C LEU A 212 -9.50 4.22 -38.98
N MET A 213 -8.94 3.25 -39.70
CA MET A 213 -8.64 3.38 -41.13
C MET A 213 -9.94 3.56 -41.95
N ALA A 214 -10.97 2.80 -41.65
CA ALA A 214 -12.28 2.92 -42.32
C ALA A 214 -12.93 4.30 -42.08
N LYS A 215 -12.65 4.94 -40.94
CA LYS A 215 -13.10 6.30 -40.60
C LYS A 215 -12.17 7.38 -41.15
N GLY A 216 -11.07 7.05 -41.83
CA GLY A 216 -10.23 7.97 -42.57
C GLY A 216 -8.90 8.35 -41.93
N ILE A 217 -8.45 7.67 -40.88
CA ILE A 217 -7.07 7.84 -40.38
C ILE A 217 -6.14 7.04 -41.31
N PRO A 218 -5.08 7.66 -41.89
CA PRO A 218 -4.10 6.98 -42.73
C PRO A 218 -3.37 5.87 -41.95
N GLU A 219 -3.12 4.73 -42.59
CA GLU A 219 -2.44 3.60 -41.95
C GLU A 219 -1.05 4.00 -41.42
N GLU A 220 -0.33 4.86 -42.13
CA GLU A 220 0.96 5.39 -41.75
C GLU A 220 0.96 6.28 -40.49
N GLU A 221 -0.19 6.70 -40.01
CA GLU A 221 -0.35 7.46 -38.77
C GLU A 221 -0.76 6.59 -37.57
N ILE A 222 -0.96 5.27 -37.76
CA ILE A 222 -1.30 4.30 -36.74
C ILE A 222 -0.13 3.34 -36.53
N VAL A 223 0.29 3.14 -35.28
CA VAL A 223 1.38 2.21 -34.96
C VAL A 223 1.03 1.34 -33.75
N PHE A 224 1.42 0.07 -33.81
CA PHE A 224 1.48 -0.79 -32.63
C PHE A 224 2.80 -0.57 -31.91
N ALA A 225 2.73 -0.37 -30.59
CA ALA A 225 3.93 -0.16 -29.80
C ALA A 225 4.89 -1.37 -29.89
N PRO A 226 6.16 -1.15 -30.21
CA PRO A 226 7.12 -2.22 -30.40
C PRO A 226 7.41 -2.94 -29.08
N LYS A 227 7.72 -4.24 -29.17
CA LYS A 227 8.20 -5.01 -28.02
C LYS A 227 9.50 -4.43 -27.47
N SER A 228 9.83 -4.72 -26.22
CA SER A 228 11.00 -4.15 -25.52
C SER A 228 12.35 -4.48 -26.17
N ASP A 229 12.44 -5.59 -26.88
CA ASP A 229 13.61 -6.11 -27.58
C ASP A 229 13.65 -5.77 -29.09
N ALA A 230 12.67 -5.03 -29.59
CA ALA A 230 12.62 -4.65 -31.00
C ALA A 230 13.76 -3.69 -31.36
N LYS A 231 14.47 -3.99 -32.46
CA LYS A 231 15.64 -3.22 -32.94
C LYS A 231 15.31 -1.81 -33.39
N ASP A 232 14.10 -1.57 -33.83
CA ASP A 232 13.58 -0.31 -34.35
C ASP A 232 12.81 0.52 -33.30
N ARG A 233 12.77 0.07 -32.06
CA ARG A 233 12.01 0.70 -30.95
C ARG A 233 12.33 2.19 -30.79
N ASP A 234 13.60 2.55 -30.77
CA ASP A 234 14.03 3.96 -30.62
C ASP A 234 13.68 4.83 -31.83
N ALA A 235 13.63 4.24 -33.02
CA ALA A 235 13.21 4.94 -34.24
C ALA A 235 11.69 5.22 -34.16
N ILE A 236 10.90 4.24 -33.82
CA ILE A 236 9.44 4.38 -33.65
C ILE A 236 9.14 5.43 -32.57
N PHE A 237 9.83 5.41 -31.42
CA PHE A 237 9.62 6.41 -30.37
C PHE A 237 9.98 7.83 -30.78
N ARG A 238 11.01 8.01 -31.61
CA ARG A 238 11.31 9.31 -32.23
C ARG A 238 10.19 9.77 -33.17
N ASP A 239 9.68 8.85 -34.00
CA ASP A 239 8.60 9.15 -34.93
C ASP A 239 7.27 9.49 -34.20
N ILE A 240 6.98 8.85 -33.06
CA ILE A 240 5.86 9.21 -32.16
C ILE A 240 6.05 10.64 -31.62
N ASN A 241 7.23 10.95 -31.08
CA ASN A 241 7.53 12.29 -30.56
C ASN A 241 7.49 13.39 -31.62
N GLN A 242 7.74 13.05 -32.88
CA GLN A 242 7.62 13.95 -34.04
C GLN A 242 6.18 14.00 -34.59
N SER A 243 5.24 13.33 -33.95
CA SER A 243 3.84 13.20 -34.37
C SER A 243 3.69 12.62 -35.79
N ARG A 244 4.64 11.78 -36.22
CA ARG A 244 4.49 11.02 -37.48
C ARG A 244 3.36 9.99 -37.28
N TYR A 245 3.39 9.27 -36.14
CA TYR A 245 2.28 8.45 -35.69
C TYR A 245 1.40 9.27 -34.73
N ARG A 246 0.13 9.35 -35.02
CA ARG A 246 -0.86 10.07 -34.21
C ARG A 246 -1.71 9.17 -33.32
N VAL A 247 -1.79 7.88 -33.66
CA VAL A 247 -2.46 6.88 -32.83
C VAL A 247 -1.49 5.74 -32.53
N VAL A 248 -1.25 5.49 -31.26
CA VAL A 248 -0.38 4.43 -30.75
C VAL A 248 -1.24 3.42 -30.01
N ILE A 249 -1.23 2.16 -30.42
CA ILE A 249 -1.94 1.08 -29.72
C ILE A 249 -0.91 0.25 -28.96
N ALA A 250 -1.12 0.05 -27.66
CA ALA A 250 -0.10 -0.48 -26.75
C ALA A 250 -0.67 -1.37 -25.65
N SER A 251 0.21 -2.17 -25.07
CA SER A 251 -0.03 -2.84 -23.78
C SER A 251 0.84 -2.22 -22.68
N THR A 252 0.50 -2.51 -21.42
CA THR A 252 1.36 -2.14 -20.28
C THR A 252 2.77 -2.70 -20.46
N GLY A 253 2.89 -3.94 -20.96
CA GLY A 253 4.20 -4.57 -21.22
C GLY A 253 5.05 -3.88 -22.30
N THR A 254 4.44 -3.25 -23.30
CA THR A 254 5.18 -2.58 -24.40
C THR A 254 5.55 -1.13 -24.07
N LEU A 255 4.67 -0.36 -23.44
CA LEU A 255 4.90 1.05 -23.11
C LEU A 255 4.96 1.35 -21.60
N GLY A 256 4.61 0.41 -20.73
CA GLY A 256 4.57 0.64 -19.28
C GLY A 256 5.93 1.04 -18.67
N THR A 257 7.06 0.60 -19.25
CA THR A 257 8.39 0.93 -18.73
C THR A 257 9.32 1.45 -19.82
N GLY A 258 10.15 2.46 -19.47
CA GLY A 258 11.28 2.93 -20.30
C GLY A 258 10.93 3.67 -21.59
N ALA A 259 9.67 4.01 -21.86
CA ALA A 259 9.28 4.75 -23.07
C ALA A 259 9.29 6.26 -22.82
N ASN A 260 10.00 7.01 -23.67
CA ASN A 260 10.02 8.48 -23.70
C ASN A 260 9.30 8.98 -24.95
N ILE A 261 7.97 9.05 -24.90
CA ILE A 261 7.10 9.41 -26.04
C ILE A 261 6.13 10.55 -25.72
N GLN A 262 6.39 11.30 -24.65
CA GLN A 262 5.46 12.26 -24.07
C GLN A 262 5.32 13.59 -24.81
N GLN A 263 6.19 13.92 -25.79
CA GLN A 263 6.33 15.31 -26.25
C GLN A 263 5.04 15.94 -26.75
N ASN A 264 4.21 15.20 -27.48
CA ASN A 264 2.94 15.71 -28.01
C ASN A 264 1.75 14.82 -27.68
N LEU A 265 1.82 14.07 -26.55
CA LEU A 265 0.69 13.27 -26.09
C LEU A 265 -0.43 14.17 -25.59
N CYS A 266 -1.61 14.09 -26.21
CA CYS A 266 -2.78 14.87 -25.84
C CYS A 266 -3.91 14.04 -25.20
N ALA A 267 -3.98 12.73 -25.48
CA ALA A 267 -4.98 11.85 -24.90
C ALA A 267 -4.45 10.44 -24.64
N LEU A 268 -5.04 9.77 -23.65
CA LEU A 268 -4.78 8.40 -23.27
C LEU A 268 -6.10 7.67 -23.03
N HIS A 269 -6.24 6.45 -23.57
CA HIS A 269 -7.44 5.64 -23.54
C HIS A 269 -7.15 4.29 -22.87
N HIS A 270 -7.82 3.99 -21.76
CA HIS A 270 -7.78 2.68 -21.10
C HIS A 270 -9.01 1.86 -21.51
N ILE A 271 -8.83 0.92 -22.45
CA ILE A 271 -9.92 0.02 -22.86
C ILE A 271 -10.15 -1.09 -21.85
N ASP A 272 -9.08 -1.55 -21.20
CA ASP A 272 -9.15 -2.57 -20.16
C ASP A 272 -8.66 -2.06 -18.82
N VAL A 273 -9.14 -2.71 -17.77
CA VAL A 273 -8.74 -2.44 -16.39
C VAL A 273 -7.57 -3.34 -16.03
N PRO A 274 -6.39 -2.79 -15.69
CA PRO A 274 -5.27 -3.60 -15.21
C PRO A 274 -5.55 -4.12 -13.79
N TRP A 275 -4.81 -5.16 -13.38
CA TRP A 275 -4.97 -5.78 -12.07
C TRP A 275 -4.35 -4.97 -10.91
N LYS A 276 -3.38 -4.11 -11.23
CA LYS A 276 -2.60 -3.37 -10.26
C LYS A 276 -2.74 -1.87 -10.45
N PRO A 277 -2.89 -1.09 -9.37
CA PRO A 277 -2.85 0.37 -9.45
C PRO A 277 -1.58 0.91 -10.11
N SER A 278 -0.43 0.29 -9.83
CA SER A 278 0.85 0.66 -10.44
C SER A 278 0.86 0.60 -11.97
N ASP A 279 0.03 -0.26 -12.57
CA ASP A 279 -0.08 -0.35 -14.02
C ASP A 279 -0.82 0.86 -14.59
N PHE A 280 -1.86 1.37 -13.89
CA PHE A 280 -2.48 2.66 -14.23
C PHE A 280 -1.47 3.80 -14.12
N GLU A 281 -0.76 3.90 -12.98
CA GLU A 281 0.25 4.94 -12.78
C GLU A 281 1.34 4.89 -13.85
N GLN A 282 1.77 3.69 -14.24
CA GLN A 282 2.75 3.52 -15.32
C GLN A 282 2.21 3.97 -16.68
N ARG A 283 0.96 3.63 -17.01
CA ARG A 283 0.29 4.08 -18.25
C ARG A 283 0.10 5.59 -18.25
N GLU A 284 -0.48 6.15 -17.20
CA GLU A 284 -0.75 7.59 -17.04
C GLU A 284 0.53 8.41 -16.92
N GLY A 285 1.56 7.85 -16.31
CA GLY A 285 2.90 8.44 -16.27
C GLY A 285 3.58 8.60 -17.64
N ARG A 286 2.98 8.11 -18.74
CA ARG A 286 3.44 8.43 -20.11
C ARG A 286 2.97 9.80 -20.55
N ILE A 287 1.77 10.21 -20.18
CA ILE A 287 1.16 11.46 -20.58
C ILE A 287 1.34 12.57 -19.53
N LEU A 288 1.18 12.27 -18.24
CA LEU A 288 1.37 13.19 -17.11
C LEU A 288 2.86 13.31 -16.75
N ARG A 289 3.68 13.72 -17.70
CA ARG A 289 5.15 13.72 -17.56
C ARG A 289 5.76 15.04 -17.99
N GLN A 290 6.89 15.39 -17.35
CA GLN A 290 7.73 16.51 -17.80
C GLN A 290 8.15 16.36 -19.27
N GLY A 291 8.15 17.47 -20.00
CA GLY A 291 8.50 17.51 -21.42
C GLY A 291 7.33 17.25 -22.36
N ASN A 292 6.12 17.03 -21.85
CA ASN A 292 4.90 17.12 -22.65
C ASN A 292 4.63 18.60 -22.96
N GLN A 293 4.42 18.91 -24.24
CA GLN A 293 4.22 20.28 -24.72
C GLN A 293 2.78 20.77 -24.56
N ASN A 294 1.84 19.86 -24.33
CA ASN A 294 0.45 20.19 -24.07
C ASN A 294 0.31 20.73 -22.64
N LYS A 295 -0.43 21.81 -22.47
CA LYS A 295 -0.75 22.36 -21.14
C LYS A 295 -1.78 21.51 -20.40
N GLU A 296 -2.70 20.93 -21.16
CA GLU A 296 -3.81 20.12 -20.68
C GLU A 296 -3.92 18.85 -21.52
N VAL A 297 -4.23 17.73 -20.87
CA VAL A 297 -4.36 16.42 -21.50
C VAL A 297 -5.62 15.70 -21.01
N GLU A 298 -6.09 14.71 -21.75
CA GLU A 298 -7.29 13.93 -21.44
C GLU A 298 -6.95 12.47 -21.20
N ILE A 299 -7.59 11.86 -20.20
CA ILE A 299 -7.50 10.43 -19.93
C ILE A 299 -8.92 9.86 -19.88
N PHE A 300 -9.14 8.79 -20.62
CA PHE A 300 -10.45 8.12 -20.73
C PHE A 300 -10.37 6.71 -20.24
N ASN A 301 -11.35 6.33 -19.43
CA ASN A 301 -11.52 5.01 -18.86
C ASN A 301 -12.84 4.42 -19.39
N TYR A 302 -12.75 3.35 -20.19
CA TYR A 302 -13.91 2.73 -20.83
C TYR A 302 -14.41 1.56 -20.02
N VAL A 303 -15.69 1.57 -19.69
CA VAL A 303 -16.35 0.58 -18.82
C VAL A 303 -17.63 0.08 -19.48
N THR A 304 -17.82 -1.23 -19.54
CA THR A 304 -19.10 -1.83 -19.92
C THR A 304 -19.92 -2.12 -18.66
N GLU A 305 -21.04 -1.40 -18.50
CA GLU A 305 -21.93 -1.56 -17.34
C GLU A 305 -22.56 -2.95 -17.31
N GLY A 306 -22.77 -3.51 -16.11
CA GLY A 306 -23.35 -4.85 -15.95
C GLY A 306 -22.41 -5.98 -16.38
N THR A 307 -21.11 -5.69 -16.47
CA THR A 307 -20.04 -6.67 -16.64
C THR A 307 -19.02 -6.51 -15.52
N LEU A 308 -18.02 -7.38 -15.54
CA LEU A 308 -16.94 -7.35 -14.57
C LEU A 308 -16.08 -6.06 -14.58
N ASP A 309 -16.12 -5.28 -15.64
CA ASP A 309 -15.33 -4.06 -15.77
C ASP A 309 -15.55 -3.08 -14.62
N SER A 310 -16.82 -2.83 -14.28
CA SER A 310 -17.19 -1.89 -13.21
C SER A 310 -16.62 -2.32 -11.87
N TYR A 311 -16.71 -3.61 -11.58
CA TYR A 311 -16.17 -4.20 -10.37
C TYR A 311 -14.63 -4.10 -10.29
N LEU A 312 -13.94 -4.47 -11.39
CA LEU A 312 -12.48 -4.38 -11.46
C LEU A 312 -11.99 -2.94 -11.28
N TYR A 313 -12.72 -1.99 -11.89
CA TYR A 313 -12.38 -0.57 -11.79
C TYR A 313 -12.46 -0.09 -10.34
N GLN A 314 -13.55 -0.44 -9.64
CA GLN A 314 -13.74 -0.11 -8.23
C GLN A 314 -12.63 -0.74 -7.37
N THR A 315 -12.38 -2.02 -7.55
CA THR A 315 -11.35 -2.76 -6.80
C THR A 315 -9.95 -2.14 -6.94
N VAL A 316 -9.55 -1.77 -8.18
CA VAL A 316 -8.24 -1.17 -8.41
C VAL A 316 -8.17 0.26 -7.84
N THR A 317 -9.28 1.01 -7.90
CA THR A 317 -9.35 2.36 -7.30
C THR A 317 -9.22 2.30 -5.78
N ASP A 318 -9.89 1.35 -5.13
CA ASP A 318 -9.81 1.17 -3.68
C ASP A 318 -8.40 0.72 -3.25
N LYS A 319 -7.76 -0.17 -4.03
CA LYS A 319 -6.34 -0.53 -3.85
C LYS A 319 -5.41 0.69 -3.97
N ALA A 320 -5.62 1.54 -4.98
CA ALA A 320 -4.83 2.74 -5.18
C ALA A 320 -4.97 3.72 -4.01
N ARG A 321 -6.21 3.96 -3.56
CA ARG A 321 -6.51 4.81 -2.41
C ARG A 321 -5.84 4.28 -1.14
N PHE A 322 -5.94 2.98 -0.90
CA PHE A 322 -5.30 2.33 0.23
C PHE A 322 -3.76 2.47 0.20
N ILE A 323 -3.13 2.21 -0.95
CA ILE A 323 -1.67 2.37 -1.11
C ILE A 323 -1.25 3.82 -0.87
N ALA A 324 -2.00 4.79 -1.40
CA ALA A 324 -1.74 6.20 -1.17
C ALA A 324 -1.81 6.57 0.32
N GLN A 325 -2.82 6.09 1.05
CA GLN A 325 -2.96 6.29 2.50
C GLN A 325 -1.82 5.66 3.31
N LEU A 326 -1.32 4.49 2.88
CA LEU A 326 -0.17 3.85 3.53
C LEU A 326 1.13 4.65 3.35
N LEU A 327 1.34 5.18 2.15
CA LEU A 327 2.57 5.88 1.78
C LEU A 327 2.57 7.35 2.22
N ASP A 328 1.42 7.91 2.55
CA ASP A 328 1.34 9.26 3.09
C ASP A 328 1.84 9.32 4.55
N ASP A 329 2.24 10.52 5.00
CA ASP A 329 2.75 10.72 6.37
C ASP A 329 1.69 10.47 7.45
N GLU A 330 0.43 10.54 7.07
CA GLU A 330 -0.72 10.23 7.89
C GLU A 330 -1.14 8.75 7.74
N CYS A 331 -0.36 7.81 8.26
CA CYS A 331 -0.72 6.39 8.21
C CYS A 331 -1.87 6.06 9.19
N PRO A 332 -3.11 5.92 8.72
CA PRO A 332 -4.25 5.93 9.63
C PRO A 332 -4.76 4.54 10.03
N ALA A 333 -4.54 3.51 9.23
CA ALA A 333 -5.15 2.21 9.46
C ALA A 333 -4.21 1.23 10.16
N ARG A 334 -4.67 0.58 11.26
CA ARG A 334 -3.92 -0.51 11.91
C ARG A 334 -4.01 -1.84 11.19
N VAL A 335 -5.04 -2.01 10.35
CA VAL A 335 -5.32 -3.26 9.63
C VAL A 335 -5.71 -2.95 8.20
N SER A 336 -5.22 -3.73 7.26
CA SER A 336 -5.58 -3.66 5.84
C SER A 336 -5.78 -5.03 5.24
N GLU A 337 -6.68 -5.13 4.27
CA GLU A 337 -6.87 -6.34 3.48
C GLU A 337 -5.73 -6.54 2.46
N ASP A 338 -5.37 -7.81 2.22
CA ASP A 338 -4.42 -8.14 1.16
C ASP A 338 -5.13 -8.08 -0.20
N CYS A 339 -4.66 -7.18 -1.04
CA CYS A 339 -5.29 -6.88 -2.32
C CYS A 339 -4.64 -7.58 -3.53
N ASP A 340 -3.82 -8.62 -3.33
CA ASP A 340 -3.00 -9.19 -4.42
C ASP A 340 -3.67 -10.33 -5.20
N GLU A 341 -4.93 -10.67 -4.94
CA GLU A 341 -5.63 -11.75 -5.65
C GLU A 341 -5.95 -11.36 -7.10
N LYS A 342 -5.43 -12.16 -8.04
CA LYS A 342 -5.66 -12.03 -9.50
C LYS A 342 -6.89 -12.81 -10.00
N VAL A 343 -7.56 -13.53 -9.13
CA VAL A 343 -8.70 -14.39 -9.46
C VAL A 343 -9.89 -13.92 -8.65
N LEU A 344 -11.00 -13.67 -9.34
CA LEU A 344 -12.25 -13.26 -8.72
C LEU A 344 -12.82 -14.40 -7.87
N THR A 345 -13.38 -14.05 -6.74
CA THR A 345 -14.17 -14.97 -5.93
C THR A 345 -15.54 -15.20 -6.58
N PHE A 346 -16.19 -16.30 -6.21
CA PHE A 346 -17.56 -16.61 -6.66
C PHE A 346 -18.53 -15.45 -6.37
N GLY A 347 -18.50 -14.88 -5.15
CA GLY A 347 -19.38 -13.77 -4.79
C GLY A 347 -19.19 -12.52 -5.63
N GLU A 348 -17.94 -12.22 -6.03
CA GLU A 348 -17.62 -11.08 -6.90
C GLU A 348 -18.13 -11.26 -8.33
N ILE A 349 -18.06 -12.48 -8.85
CA ILE A 349 -18.61 -12.82 -10.18
C ILE A 349 -20.14 -12.73 -10.15
N GLN A 350 -20.75 -13.25 -9.10
CA GLN A 350 -22.21 -13.20 -8.92
C GLN A 350 -22.71 -11.77 -8.78
N ALA A 351 -22.05 -10.93 -7.96
CA ALA A 351 -22.39 -9.52 -7.81
C ALA A 351 -22.34 -8.73 -9.12
N ALA A 352 -21.35 -9.04 -9.98
CA ALA A 352 -21.23 -8.44 -11.31
C ALA A 352 -22.36 -8.91 -12.26
N ALA A 353 -22.82 -10.16 -12.11
CA ALA A 353 -23.87 -10.75 -12.96
C ALA A 353 -25.27 -10.21 -12.67
N GLU A 354 -25.58 -9.96 -11.42
CA GLU A 354 -26.93 -9.56 -11.01
C GLU A 354 -27.29 -8.12 -11.42
N GLY A 355 -26.31 -7.25 -11.60
CA GLY A 355 -26.49 -5.89 -12.15
C GLY A 355 -27.51 -5.03 -11.40
N ASP A 356 -27.87 -5.38 -10.16
CA ASP A 356 -28.85 -4.69 -9.34
C ASP A 356 -28.29 -3.37 -8.85
N PRO A 357 -29.05 -2.25 -8.93
CA PRO A 357 -28.68 -0.98 -8.32
C PRO A 357 -28.34 -1.07 -6.82
N GLY A 358 -28.90 -2.07 -6.12
CA GLY A 358 -28.57 -2.41 -4.74
C GLY A 358 -27.10 -2.76 -4.53
N PHE A 359 -26.45 -3.44 -5.47
CA PHE A 359 -25.01 -3.74 -5.37
C PHE A 359 -24.17 -2.47 -5.47
N LYS A 360 -24.51 -1.53 -6.36
CA LYS A 360 -23.85 -0.24 -6.44
C LYS A 360 -23.97 0.51 -5.10
N ARG A 361 -25.19 0.57 -4.55
CA ARG A 361 -25.44 1.22 -3.26
C ARG A 361 -24.71 0.52 -2.10
N ARG A 362 -24.61 -0.82 -2.12
CA ARG A 362 -23.84 -1.60 -1.14
C ARG A 362 -22.35 -1.23 -1.16
N ILE A 363 -21.76 -1.09 -2.35
CA ILE A 363 -20.38 -0.69 -2.52
C ILE A 363 -20.16 0.75 -2.01
N GLU A 364 -21.05 1.67 -2.37
CA GLU A 364 -21.02 3.06 -1.89
C GLU A 364 -21.10 3.11 -0.36
N LEU A 365 -22.08 2.42 0.25
CA LEU A 365 -22.23 2.32 1.71
C LEU A 365 -21.01 1.68 2.38
N SER A 366 -20.45 0.64 1.80
CA SER A 366 -19.24 0.00 2.33
C SER A 366 -18.06 0.98 2.35
N ASN A 367 -17.92 1.82 1.32
CA ASN A 367 -16.88 2.85 1.26
C ASN A 367 -17.13 3.97 2.28
N GLU A 368 -18.38 4.46 2.39
CA GLU A 368 -18.77 5.47 3.37
C GLU A 368 -18.55 4.96 4.80
N LEU A 369 -18.90 3.69 5.07
CA LEU A 369 -18.65 3.04 6.36
C LEU A 369 -17.16 2.86 6.65
N ALA A 370 -16.37 2.51 5.64
CA ALA A 370 -14.92 2.39 5.80
C ALA A 370 -14.30 3.73 6.20
N GLU A 371 -14.73 4.83 5.61
CA GLU A 371 -14.30 6.19 5.94
C GLU A 371 -14.71 6.57 7.38
N LEU A 372 -15.99 6.39 7.73
CA LEU A 372 -16.48 6.68 9.08
C LEU A 372 -15.81 5.82 10.16
N ARG A 373 -15.57 4.53 9.88
CA ARG A 373 -14.83 3.63 10.77
C ARG A 373 -13.36 4.01 10.90
N MET A 374 -12.78 4.63 9.86
CA MET A 374 -11.44 5.20 9.93
C MET A 374 -11.42 6.38 10.90
N LEU A 375 -12.34 7.33 10.75
CA LEU A 375 -12.49 8.48 11.66
C LEU A 375 -12.74 8.04 13.10
N GLN A 376 -13.59 7.03 13.33
CA GLN A 376 -13.86 6.47 14.65
C GLN A 376 -12.59 5.85 15.27
N ARG A 377 -11.80 5.12 14.48
CA ARG A 377 -10.53 4.54 14.94
C ARG A 377 -9.51 5.61 15.29
N GLU A 378 -9.41 6.67 14.49
CA GLU A 378 -8.54 7.81 14.76
C GLU A 378 -8.95 8.50 16.06
N PHE A 379 -10.23 8.79 16.23
CA PHE A 379 -10.77 9.30 17.49
C PHE A 379 -10.44 8.38 18.67
N GLY A 380 -10.59 7.08 18.51
CA GLY A 380 -10.24 6.07 19.53
C GLY A 380 -8.75 6.07 19.88
N ARG A 381 -7.86 6.24 18.89
CA ARG A 381 -6.41 6.34 19.10
C ARG A 381 -6.03 7.59 19.86
N GLU A 382 -6.57 8.74 19.47
CA GLU A 382 -6.34 10.00 20.17
C GLU A 382 -6.86 9.94 21.61
N THR A 383 -8.02 9.35 21.81
CA THR A 383 -8.61 9.14 23.16
C THR A 383 -7.74 8.20 23.99
N ALA A 384 -7.22 7.12 23.43
CA ALA A 384 -6.30 6.21 24.11
C ALA A 384 -4.96 6.90 24.46
N ALA A 385 -4.41 7.70 23.53
CA ALA A 385 -3.22 8.49 23.78
C ALA A 385 -3.45 9.56 24.87
N ALA A 386 -4.61 10.21 24.85
CA ALA A 386 -5.00 11.15 25.90
C ALA A 386 -5.11 10.48 27.27
N ARG A 387 -5.71 9.27 27.33
CA ARG A 387 -5.79 8.47 28.57
C ARG A 387 -4.41 8.15 29.12
N SER A 388 -3.50 7.67 28.27
CA SER A 388 -2.12 7.38 28.66
C SER A 388 -1.39 8.62 29.19
N ARG A 389 -1.62 9.80 28.58
CA ARG A 389 -1.07 11.07 29.08
C ARG A 389 -1.64 11.46 30.44
N VAL A 390 -2.96 11.32 30.63
CA VAL A 390 -3.63 11.61 31.92
C VAL A 390 -3.09 10.72 33.03
N GLU A 391 -2.73 9.48 32.73
CA GLU A 391 -2.13 8.55 33.69
C GLU A 391 -0.65 8.86 33.99
N ALA A 392 0.13 9.19 32.95
CA ALA A 392 1.59 9.36 33.09
C ALA A 392 2.02 10.76 33.56
N LEU A 393 1.35 11.82 33.08
CA LEU A 393 1.77 13.20 33.32
C LEU A 393 1.78 13.61 34.80
N PRO A 394 0.82 13.22 35.66
CA PRO A 394 0.85 13.58 37.09
C PRO A 394 2.14 13.15 37.79
N GLY A 395 2.56 11.90 37.56
CA GLY A 395 3.82 11.40 38.17
C GLY A 395 5.08 12.07 37.60
N LEU A 396 5.05 12.51 36.34
CA LEU A 396 6.14 13.31 35.76
C LEU A 396 6.18 14.73 36.32
N ILE A 397 5.02 15.35 36.51
CA ILE A 397 4.89 16.68 37.11
C ILE A 397 5.42 16.65 38.55
N GLU A 398 5.04 15.66 39.35
CA GLU A 398 5.50 15.48 40.74
C GLU A 398 7.02 15.35 40.80
N LYS A 399 7.63 14.49 39.98
CA LYS A 399 9.09 14.35 39.90
C LYS A 399 9.78 15.66 39.52
N LYS A 400 9.19 16.44 38.62
CA LYS A 400 9.73 17.74 38.20
C LYS A 400 9.58 18.79 39.29
N GLN A 401 8.50 18.74 40.07
CA GLN A 401 8.31 19.60 41.23
C GLN A 401 9.32 19.30 42.33
N GLU A 402 9.61 18.02 42.58
CA GLU A 402 10.67 17.60 43.50
C GLU A 402 12.05 18.10 43.02
N GLN A 403 12.34 17.91 41.72
CA GLN A 403 13.56 18.45 41.10
C GLN A 403 13.66 19.98 41.26
N LEU A 404 12.56 20.69 41.07
CA LEU A 404 12.50 22.16 41.26
C LEU A 404 12.84 22.56 42.69
N SER A 405 12.28 21.87 43.69
CA SER A 405 12.58 22.10 45.10
C SER A 405 14.08 21.97 45.42
N HIS A 406 14.72 20.93 44.87
CA HIS A 406 16.17 20.72 44.99
C HIS A 406 16.96 21.86 44.31
N ILE A 407 16.50 22.32 43.12
CA ILE A 407 17.14 23.44 42.42
C ILE A 407 17.01 24.76 43.22
N GLU A 408 15.86 25.03 43.82
CA GLU A 408 15.61 26.19 44.64
C GLU A 408 16.51 26.20 45.89
N HIS A 409 16.75 25.02 46.50
CA HIS A 409 17.69 24.88 47.60
C HIS A 409 19.15 25.12 47.16
N ASP A 410 19.53 24.54 46.02
CA ASP A 410 20.85 24.79 45.41
C ASP A 410 21.05 26.25 45.05
N LEU A 411 20.04 26.92 44.50
CA LEU A 411 20.10 28.36 44.19
C LEU A 411 20.29 29.23 45.46
N ALA A 412 19.59 28.86 46.54
CA ALA A 412 19.76 29.52 47.83
C ALA A 412 21.19 29.33 48.39
N SER A 413 21.79 28.16 48.17
CA SER A 413 23.16 27.86 48.55
C SER A 413 24.19 28.57 47.66
N ALA A 414 23.92 28.67 46.34
CA ALA A 414 24.76 29.39 45.40
C ALA A 414 24.82 30.89 45.70
N LYS A 415 23.68 31.51 46.07
CA LYS A 415 23.62 32.93 46.49
C LYS A 415 24.47 33.27 47.72
N LYS A 416 24.85 32.26 48.52
CA LYS A 416 25.76 32.43 49.68
C LYS A 416 27.23 32.36 49.27
N ILE A 417 27.54 31.99 48.02
CA ILE A 417 28.90 31.97 47.50
C ILE A 417 29.27 33.41 47.15
N GLY A 418 30.22 34.00 47.89
CA GLY A 418 30.85 35.28 47.54
C GLY A 418 31.98 35.06 46.53
N ASP A 419 33.22 35.35 46.95
CA ASP A 419 34.39 35.04 46.13
C ASP A 419 34.54 33.52 45.93
N ILE A 420 34.95 33.11 44.73
CA ILE A 420 35.19 31.70 44.42
C ILE A 420 36.41 31.19 45.17
N VAL A 421 36.18 30.32 46.14
CA VAL A 421 37.22 29.58 46.85
C VAL A 421 37.15 28.11 46.44
N LEU A 422 38.14 27.62 45.71
CA LEU A 422 38.22 26.24 45.26
C LEU A 422 38.99 25.39 46.26
N ARG A 423 38.33 24.36 46.81
CA ARG A 423 39.01 23.33 47.57
C ARG A 423 39.38 22.19 46.61
N THR A 424 40.65 21.91 46.55
CA THR A 424 41.21 20.80 45.71
C THR A 424 40.98 19.44 46.36
N PRO A 425 41.08 18.31 45.59
CA PRO A 425 40.91 16.97 46.14
C PRO A 425 41.91 16.62 47.28
N ASP A 426 43.09 17.24 47.30
CA ASP A 426 44.09 17.09 48.36
C ASP A 426 43.88 18.04 49.55
N GLY A 427 42.77 18.78 49.55
CA GLY A 427 42.33 19.61 50.69
C GLY A 427 42.84 21.04 50.69
N ARG A 428 43.65 21.48 49.73
CA ARG A 428 44.17 22.87 49.65
C ARG A 428 43.06 23.83 49.27
N MET A 429 43.08 25.04 49.82
CA MET A 429 42.15 26.11 49.49
C MET A 429 42.84 27.09 48.55
N LEU A 430 42.28 27.28 47.37
CA LEU A 430 42.76 28.19 46.34
C LEU A 430 41.81 29.40 46.21
N THR A 431 42.37 30.61 46.29
CA THR A 431 41.63 31.89 46.15
C THR A 431 42.12 32.70 44.94
N ASP A 432 43.38 32.43 44.52
CA ASP A 432 43.93 33.09 43.35
C ASP A 432 43.40 32.53 42.05
N ARG A 433 42.97 33.42 41.16
CA ARG A 433 42.35 33.07 39.86
C ARG A 433 43.26 32.23 38.99
N LYS A 434 44.58 32.54 38.96
CA LYS A 434 45.52 31.76 38.14
C LYS A 434 45.73 30.37 38.73
N ALA A 435 45.81 30.25 40.05
CA ALA A 435 45.98 28.99 40.75
C ALA A 435 44.74 28.08 40.56
N ILE A 436 43.52 28.66 40.63
CA ILE A 436 42.27 27.92 40.38
C ILE A 436 42.21 27.40 38.95
N ASN A 437 42.48 28.25 37.95
CA ASN A 437 42.48 27.87 36.56
C ASN A 437 43.52 26.78 36.24
N ALA A 438 44.72 26.89 36.79
CA ALA A 438 45.80 25.90 36.64
C ALA A 438 45.38 24.53 37.21
N ALA A 439 44.78 24.52 38.41
CA ALA A 439 44.33 23.28 39.05
C ALA A 439 43.20 22.58 38.25
N LEU A 440 42.22 23.37 37.75
CA LEU A 440 41.13 22.87 36.94
C LEU A 440 41.61 22.35 35.57
N LEU A 441 42.54 23.10 34.92
CA LEU A 441 43.12 22.73 33.64
C LEU A 441 43.92 21.41 33.74
N THR A 442 44.77 21.29 34.78
CA THR A 442 45.51 20.05 35.05
C THR A 442 44.58 18.83 35.17
N ALA A 443 43.44 19.01 35.84
CA ALA A 443 42.43 17.98 36.00
C ALA A 443 41.77 17.60 34.66
N ILE A 444 41.49 18.60 33.82
CA ILE A 444 40.91 18.42 32.46
C ILE A 444 41.92 17.69 31.56
N GLU A 445 43.19 18.13 31.54
CA GLU A 445 44.23 17.52 30.74
C GLU A 445 44.49 16.04 31.13
N ALA A 446 44.46 15.72 32.43
CA ALA A 446 44.57 14.37 32.92
C ALA A 446 43.45 13.48 32.37
N LYS A 447 42.21 14.00 32.34
CA LYS A 447 41.03 13.31 31.78
C LYS A 447 41.05 13.22 30.25
N LEU A 448 41.56 14.23 29.56
CA LEU A 448 41.73 14.20 28.10
C LEU A 448 42.78 13.18 27.66
N LYS A 449 43.86 13.03 28.44
CA LYS A 449 44.92 12.00 28.19
C LYS A 449 44.42 10.58 28.49
N ASP A 450 43.69 10.40 29.57
CA ASP A 450 43.08 9.15 29.98
C ASP A 450 41.67 9.38 30.56
N PRO A 451 40.60 9.14 29.82
CA PRO A 451 39.24 9.28 30.30
C PRO A 451 38.91 8.54 31.60
N LYS A 452 39.67 7.49 31.91
CA LYS A 452 39.56 6.69 33.15
C LYS A 452 40.42 7.19 34.28
N ALA A 453 41.22 8.24 34.08
CA ALA A 453 42.05 8.81 35.12
C ALA A 453 41.22 9.18 36.35
N LYS A 454 41.66 8.81 37.54
CA LYS A 454 40.99 9.16 38.81
C LYS A 454 41.36 10.59 39.18
N VAL A 455 40.55 11.53 38.72
CA VAL A 455 40.63 12.93 39.19
C VAL A 455 39.66 13.09 40.34
N GLY A 456 40.12 13.53 41.50
CA GLY A 456 39.26 13.78 42.66
C GLY A 456 38.29 14.95 42.41
N ALA A 457 37.26 15.05 43.24
CA ALA A 457 36.29 16.13 43.13
C ALA A 457 36.82 17.42 43.80
N PHE A 458 36.60 18.52 43.15
CA PHE A 458 36.81 19.86 43.72
C PHE A 458 35.55 20.30 44.46
N GLN A 459 35.66 21.30 45.32
CA GLN A 459 34.52 21.83 46.07
C GLN A 459 34.52 23.38 46.06
N ILE A 460 33.34 23.96 45.83
CA ILE A 460 33.07 25.38 45.97
C ILE A 460 31.83 25.54 46.84
N GLY A 461 32.02 26.11 48.06
CA GLY A 461 30.91 26.18 49.02
C GLY A 461 30.30 24.79 49.31
N ALA A 462 29.03 24.64 49.14
CA ALA A 462 28.31 23.36 49.29
C ALA A 462 28.40 22.46 48.07
N PHE A 463 28.93 22.93 46.92
CA PHE A 463 28.90 22.21 45.65
C PHE A 463 30.19 21.42 45.40
N GLN A 464 29.99 20.19 44.94
CA GLN A 464 31.07 19.33 44.47
C GLN A 464 31.21 19.43 42.94
N ILE A 465 32.42 19.59 42.45
CA ILE A 465 32.72 19.79 41.03
C ILE A 465 33.59 18.62 40.54
N THR A 466 33.09 17.90 39.56
CA THR A 466 33.84 16.82 38.89
C THR A 466 34.07 17.15 37.43
N VAL A 467 35.16 16.63 36.86
CA VAL A 467 35.51 16.79 35.43
C VAL A 467 35.09 15.57 34.68
N ALA A 468 34.28 15.74 33.64
CA ALA A 468 33.91 14.71 32.64
C ALA A 468 34.45 15.13 31.27
N VAL A 469 34.86 14.15 30.44
CA VAL A 469 35.40 14.36 29.10
C VAL A 469 34.71 13.42 28.13
N SER A 470 34.33 13.94 26.97
CA SER A 470 33.78 13.17 25.84
C SER A 470 34.47 13.65 24.56
N GLY A 471 35.29 12.79 23.93
CA GLY A 471 36.16 13.18 22.83
C GLY A 471 37.12 14.32 23.24
N ASN A 472 37.16 15.42 22.51
CA ASN A 472 37.96 16.60 22.79
C ASN A 472 37.26 17.66 23.65
N GLU A 473 36.01 17.41 24.09
CA GLU A 473 35.25 18.32 24.93
C GLU A 473 35.37 17.97 26.41
N ALA A 474 35.54 18.98 27.25
CA ALA A 474 35.51 18.85 28.70
C ALA A 474 34.27 19.55 29.27
N ARG A 475 33.71 18.99 30.33
CA ARG A 475 32.57 19.56 31.08
C ARG A 475 32.79 19.40 32.56
N PHE A 476 32.39 20.38 33.31
CA PHE A 476 32.24 20.26 34.75
C PHE A 476 30.84 19.71 35.04
N THR A 477 30.74 18.76 35.95
CA THR A 477 29.49 18.41 36.61
C THR A 477 29.51 19.05 37.99
N VAL A 478 28.67 20.05 38.19
CA VAL A 478 28.49 20.73 39.46
C VAL A 478 27.36 20.04 40.21
N LYS A 479 27.66 19.39 41.32
CA LYS A 479 26.72 18.60 42.12
C LYS A 479 26.40 19.30 43.42
N GLY A 480 25.18 19.72 43.59
CA GLY A 480 24.52 20.10 44.83
C GLY A 480 23.55 19.02 45.26
N GLU A 481 22.31 19.35 45.53
CA GLU A 481 21.20 18.39 45.61
C GLU A 481 20.86 17.85 44.19
N ASN A 482 20.96 18.70 43.17
CA ASN A 482 20.94 18.34 41.79
C ASN A 482 22.33 18.29 41.14
N SER A 483 22.40 17.77 39.91
CA SER A 483 23.61 17.75 39.11
C SER A 483 23.45 18.63 37.88
N TYR A 484 24.39 19.54 37.67
CA TYR A 484 24.33 20.54 36.61
C TYR A 484 25.55 20.42 35.69
N PRO A 485 25.36 20.38 34.38
CA PRO A 485 26.46 20.48 33.43
C PRO A 485 26.93 21.94 33.29
N CYS A 486 28.22 22.17 33.38
CA CYS A 486 28.85 23.46 33.10
C CYS A 486 29.99 23.27 32.11
N ALA A 487 30.04 24.05 31.03
CA ALA A 487 31.09 23.92 30.03
C ALA A 487 32.46 24.24 30.60
N ALA A 488 33.45 23.39 30.34
CA ALA A 488 34.83 23.60 30.74
C ALA A 488 35.70 24.05 29.55
N GLY A 489 36.66 24.91 29.80
CA GLY A 489 37.67 25.31 28.83
C GLY A 489 38.86 24.34 28.85
N THR A 490 39.36 23.95 27.68
CA THR A 490 40.46 22.99 27.51
C THR A 490 41.82 23.64 27.29
N THR A 491 41.90 24.99 27.26
CA THR A 491 43.13 25.73 27.01
C THR A 491 43.37 26.78 28.12
N GLU A 492 44.64 27.18 28.31
CA GLU A 492 45.02 28.22 29.27
C GLU A 492 44.35 29.60 29.05
N GLN A 493 43.94 29.87 27.79
CA GLN A 493 43.25 31.13 27.44
C GLN A 493 41.78 31.11 27.87
N GLN A 494 41.22 29.95 28.22
CA GLN A 494 39.82 29.79 28.62
C GLN A 494 39.71 29.79 30.14
N ASP A 495 39.07 30.83 30.68
CA ASP A 495 38.94 31.06 32.11
C ASP A 495 37.86 30.16 32.75
N ASN A 496 38.26 29.04 33.31
CA ASN A 496 37.37 28.07 33.96
C ASN A 496 36.79 28.59 35.27
N MET A 497 37.51 29.41 36.00
CA MET A 497 36.98 30.05 37.19
C MET A 497 35.81 30.98 36.85
N GLN A 498 35.97 31.82 35.79
CA GLN A 498 34.89 32.71 35.36
C GLN A 498 33.67 31.95 34.85
N ARG A 499 33.89 30.81 34.20
CA ARG A 499 32.79 29.93 33.76
C ARG A 499 31.99 29.37 34.94
N LEU A 500 32.67 28.94 35.99
CA LEU A 500 32.01 28.49 37.22
C LEU A 500 31.33 29.66 37.96
N ALA A 501 31.96 30.82 38.03
CA ALA A 501 31.35 32.02 38.60
C ALA A 501 30.06 32.41 37.87
N ASN A 502 30.10 32.46 36.53
CA ASN A 502 28.91 32.71 35.70
C ASN A 502 27.82 31.64 35.87
N PHE A 503 28.23 30.40 36.06
CA PHE A 503 27.31 29.31 36.31
C PHE A 503 26.58 29.50 37.65
N PHE A 504 27.27 29.85 38.72
CA PHE A 504 26.64 30.09 40.02
C PHE A 504 25.78 31.37 40.04
N ASP A 505 26.14 32.37 39.25
CA ASP A 505 25.37 33.63 39.12
C ASP A 505 24.08 33.44 38.32
N LYS A 506 24.14 32.73 37.17
CA LYS A 506 23.04 32.67 36.20
C LYS A 506 22.61 31.25 35.81
N GLY A 507 23.51 30.28 35.88
CA GLY A 507 23.26 28.95 35.33
C GLY A 507 22.17 28.18 36.11
N ILE A 508 22.22 28.20 37.44
CA ILE A 508 21.23 27.54 38.29
C ILE A 508 19.85 28.20 38.14
N SER A 509 19.82 29.56 38.14
CA SER A 509 18.58 30.33 37.94
C SER A 509 17.94 30.07 36.57
N LYS A 510 18.76 29.90 35.51
CA LYS A 510 18.26 29.50 34.19
C LYS A 510 17.64 28.11 34.24
N THR A 511 18.31 27.13 34.88
CA THR A 511 17.78 25.78 35.03
C THR A 511 16.46 25.76 35.81
N GLU A 512 16.34 26.61 36.85
CA GLU A 512 15.09 26.81 37.59
C GLU A 512 13.95 27.28 36.67
N ALA A 513 14.20 28.30 35.84
CA ALA A 513 13.23 28.85 34.90
C ALA A 513 12.82 27.83 33.85
N ASP A 514 13.77 27.05 33.30
CA ASP A 514 13.53 26.01 32.31
C ASP A 514 12.65 24.87 32.90
N VAL A 515 12.91 24.44 34.15
CA VAL A 515 12.11 23.44 34.82
C VAL A 515 10.71 23.95 35.18
N LYS A 516 10.57 25.21 35.60
CA LYS A 516 9.25 25.83 35.82
C LYS A 516 8.43 25.88 34.53
N ALA A 517 9.03 26.27 33.43
CA ALA A 517 8.37 26.28 32.11
C ALA A 517 7.93 24.85 31.67
N ASP A 518 8.79 23.85 31.89
CA ASP A 518 8.47 22.43 31.57
C ASP A 518 7.29 21.92 32.43
N ILE A 519 7.22 22.28 33.72
CA ILE A 519 6.09 21.93 34.59
C ILE A 519 4.77 22.53 34.06
N GLU A 520 4.79 23.82 33.71
CA GLU A 520 3.58 24.50 33.20
C GLU A 520 3.16 23.91 31.84
N ALA A 521 4.10 23.62 30.94
CA ALA A 521 3.79 22.93 29.69
C ALA A 521 3.13 21.57 29.91
N LYS A 522 3.65 20.76 30.85
CA LYS A 522 3.07 19.45 31.18
C LYS A 522 1.69 19.56 31.85
N LYS A 523 1.43 20.60 32.63
CA LYS A 523 0.09 20.86 33.18
C LYS A 523 -0.90 21.22 32.08
N MET A 524 -0.50 22.04 31.11
CA MET A 524 -1.34 22.37 29.96
C MET A 524 -1.66 21.14 29.12
N ASP A 525 -0.65 20.30 28.86
CA ASP A 525 -0.84 19.03 28.12
C ASP A 525 -1.79 18.08 28.86
N LEU A 526 -1.69 18.01 30.19
CA LEU A 526 -2.62 17.24 31.02
C LEU A 526 -4.07 17.74 30.91
N GLU A 527 -4.28 19.05 30.94
CA GLU A 527 -5.64 19.62 30.81
C GLU A 527 -6.20 19.42 29.40
N GLN A 528 -5.39 19.54 28.36
CA GLN A 528 -5.79 19.22 26.99
C GLN A 528 -6.15 17.73 26.83
N ALA A 529 -5.35 16.84 27.43
CA ALA A 529 -5.64 15.41 27.40
C ALA A 529 -6.95 15.06 28.13
N LYS A 530 -7.27 15.73 29.25
CA LYS A 530 -8.56 15.55 29.95
C LYS A 530 -9.72 16.04 29.10
N GLN A 531 -9.62 17.24 28.48
CA GLN A 531 -10.66 17.76 27.59
C GLN A 531 -10.94 16.81 26.43
N ARG A 532 -9.88 16.17 25.89
CA ARG A 532 -10.07 15.19 24.82
C ARG A 532 -10.85 13.94 25.26
N LEU A 533 -10.69 13.49 26.51
CA LEU A 533 -11.43 12.36 27.07
C LEU A 533 -12.94 12.65 27.24
N ASP A 534 -13.31 13.92 27.42
CA ASP A 534 -14.69 14.34 27.56
C ASP A 534 -15.43 14.51 26.20
N MET A 535 -14.70 14.42 25.07
CA MET A 535 -15.30 14.50 23.74
C MET A 535 -15.91 13.17 23.32
N THR A 536 -17.03 13.21 22.62
CA THR A 536 -17.69 12.08 21.96
C THR A 536 -17.38 12.09 20.47
N PHE A 537 -17.42 10.92 19.84
CA PHE A 537 -17.24 10.81 18.40
C PHE A 537 -18.42 11.47 17.67
N SER A 538 -18.15 12.48 16.83
CA SER A 538 -19.19 13.33 16.23
C SER A 538 -20.04 12.63 15.14
N HIS A 539 -19.55 11.51 14.58
CA HIS A 539 -20.21 10.75 13.53
C HIS A 539 -20.77 9.40 14.00
N GLU A 540 -21.02 9.23 15.31
CA GLU A 540 -21.48 7.94 15.86
C GLU A 540 -22.86 7.56 15.36
N ASP A 541 -23.77 8.53 15.31
CA ASP A 541 -25.15 8.34 14.81
C ASP A 541 -25.15 8.04 13.29
N GLU A 542 -24.34 8.75 12.52
CA GLU A 542 -24.18 8.54 11.07
C GLU A 542 -23.59 7.17 10.74
N LEU A 543 -22.59 6.74 11.51
CA LEU A 543 -21.98 5.42 11.38
C LEU A 543 -23.03 4.32 11.58
N LYS A 544 -23.84 4.45 12.63
CA LYS A 544 -24.89 3.49 12.95
C LYS A 544 -25.98 3.46 11.90
N GLU A 545 -26.44 4.63 11.44
CA GLU A 545 -27.47 4.72 10.38
C GLU A 545 -27.03 4.01 9.10
N LYS A 546 -25.76 4.20 8.69
CA LYS A 546 -25.20 3.54 7.50
C LYS A 546 -24.94 2.04 7.72
N GLU A 547 -24.61 1.60 8.93
CA GLU A 547 -24.51 0.19 9.27
C GLU A 547 -25.88 -0.50 9.18
N ASP A 548 -26.92 0.14 9.69
CA ASP A 548 -28.30 -0.37 9.62
C ASP A 548 -28.81 -0.38 8.16
N GLU A 549 -28.48 0.66 7.35
CA GLU A 549 -28.80 0.70 5.92
C GLU A 549 -28.10 -0.43 5.16
N LEU A 550 -26.82 -0.70 5.42
CA LEU A 550 -26.08 -1.78 4.79
C LEU A 550 -26.66 -3.15 5.15
N ALA A 551 -26.96 -3.38 6.43
CA ALA A 551 -27.56 -4.64 6.89
C ALA A 551 -28.94 -4.89 6.23
N ALA A 552 -29.81 -3.88 6.15
CA ALA A 552 -31.08 -3.98 5.48
C ALA A 552 -30.96 -4.24 3.97
N LEU A 553 -29.93 -3.66 3.35
CA LEU A 553 -29.64 -3.86 1.93
C LEU A 553 -29.11 -5.28 1.66
N GLU A 554 -28.25 -5.80 2.54
CA GLU A 554 -27.73 -7.16 2.44
C GLU A 554 -28.83 -8.20 2.63
N GLU A 555 -29.74 -7.99 3.59
CA GLU A 555 -30.92 -8.85 3.78
C GLU A 555 -31.83 -8.84 2.54
N ARG A 556 -32.06 -7.68 1.94
CA ARG A 556 -32.84 -7.55 0.69
C ARG A 556 -32.15 -8.28 -0.48
N LEU A 557 -30.84 -8.14 -0.63
CA LEU A 557 -30.08 -8.80 -1.69
C LEU A 557 -30.02 -10.32 -1.50
N ALA A 558 -29.93 -10.80 -0.25
CA ALA A 558 -30.03 -12.23 0.07
C ALA A 558 -31.42 -12.80 -0.24
N GLY A 559 -32.48 -12.05 0.07
CA GLY A 559 -33.87 -12.46 -0.24
C GLY A 559 -34.18 -12.47 -1.73
N LEU A 560 -33.45 -11.71 -2.56
CA LEU A 560 -33.58 -11.78 -4.03
C LEU A 560 -32.94 -13.05 -4.60
N SER A 561 -31.88 -13.58 -3.96
CA SER A 561 -31.27 -14.85 -4.38
C SER A 561 -32.16 -16.06 -4.04
N GLU A 562 -32.90 -16.00 -2.94
CA GLU A 562 -33.87 -17.07 -2.57
C GLU A 562 -35.14 -17.04 -3.43
N GLN A 563 -35.57 -15.88 -3.96
CA GLN A 563 -36.75 -15.78 -4.84
C GLN A 563 -36.48 -16.18 -6.29
N THR A 564 -35.23 -16.26 -6.73
CA THR A 564 -34.87 -16.80 -8.04
C THR A 564 -34.86 -18.33 -8.08
N ASP A 565 -34.75 -19.01 -6.95
CA ASP A 565 -34.90 -20.46 -6.85
C ASP A 565 -36.37 -20.92 -6.85
N ASP A 566 -37.33 -20.03 -6.58
CA ASP A 566 -38.78 -20.35 -6.57
C ASP A 566 -39.49 -20.11 -7.92
N ILE A 567 -38.80 -19.75 -9.01
CA ILE A 567 -39.37 -19.57 -10.36
C ILE A 567 -38.98 -20.71 -11.30
N LEU A 568 -38.56 -21.83 -10.79
CA LEU A 568 -38.49 -23.09 -11.55
C LEU A 568 -39.75 -23.88 -11.27
N ASP A 569 -40.57 -23.90 -12.30
CA ASP A 569 -41.86 -24.56 -12.57
C ASP A 569 -42.23 -25.73 -11.62
N PRO A 570 -43.42 -25.66 -10.93
CA PRO A 570 -43.84 -26.70 -10.01
C PRO A 570 -44.49 -27.96 -10.70
N ASP A 571 -44.37 -28.17 -12.02
CA ASP A 571 -45.02 -29.23 -12.73
C ASP A 571 -44.08 -30.19 -13.52
N GLU A 572 -42.97 -30.63 -12.92
CA GLU A 572 -42.37 -31.92 -13.28
C GLU A 572 -42.11 -32.71 -12.00
N GLU A 573 -43.02 -33.69 -11.78
CA GLU A 573 -42.82 -34.81 -10.85
C GLU A 573 -41.55 -35.57 -11.28
N ASN A 574 -40.41 -35.27 -10.65
CA ASN A 574 -39.26 -36.15 -10.59
C ASN A 574 -39.02 -36.51 -9.13
N ASP A 575 -39.51 -37.69 -8.75
CA ASP A 575 -39.18 -38.37 -7.51
C ASP A 575 -37.65 -38.37 -7.32
N PRO A 576 -37.11 -37.93 -6.17
CA PRO A 576 -35.69 -38.09 -5.87
C PRO A 576 -35.40 -39.59 -5.76
N ILE A 577 -34.59 -40.12 -6.67
CA ILE A 577 -34.01 -41.47 -6.54
C ILE A 577 -33.14 -41.42 -5.27
N VAL A 578 -33.73 -41.81 -4.16
CA VAL A 578 -33.02 -42.10 -2.93
C VAL A 578 -32.20 -43.35 -3.13
N GLU A 579 -30.93 -43.20 -3.45
CA GLU A 579 -29.97 -44.30 -3.52
C GLU A 579 -30.04 -45.09 -2.21
N THR A 580 -30.40 -46.35 -2.27
CA THR A 580 -30.49 -47.17 -1.06
C THR A 580 -29.09 -47.47 -0.52
N LYS A 581 -29.02 -47.79 0.75
CA LYS A 581 -27.75 -48.09 1.43
C LYS A 581 -26.99 -49.25 0.76
N GLU A 582 -27.73 -50.19 0.11
CA GLU A 582 -27.19 -51.33 -0.63
C GLU A 582 -26.56 -50.91 -1.96
N GLU A 583 -27.17 -50.00 -2.71
CA GLU A 583 -26.61 -49.47 -3.98
C GLU A 583 -25.33 -48.64 -3.74
N LYS A 584 -25.25 -47.95 -2.61
CA LYS A 584 -24.05 -47.20 -2.21
C LYS A 584 -22.91 -48.15 -1.80
N GLU A 585 -23.20 -49.28 -1.16
CA GLU A 585 -22.23 -50.30 -0.80
C GLU A 585 -21.77 -51.09 -2.03
N GLU A 586 -22.62 -51.39 -3.01
CA GLU A 586 -22.24 -52.02 -4.30
C GLU A 586 -21.35 -51.10 -5.14
N ARG A 587 -21.62 -49.78 -5.17
CA ARG A 587 -20.79 -48.81 -5.89
C ARG A 587 -19.39 -48.63 -5.25
N LEU A 588 -19.31 -48.71 -3.94
CA LEU A 588 -18.04 -48.67 -3.20
C LEU A 588 -17.24 -49.98 -3.37
N ALA A 589 -17.91 -51.14 -3.47
CA ALA A 589 -17.27 -52.42 -3.74
C ALA A 589 -16.73 -52.50 -5.17
N ALA A 590 -17.50 -52.04 -6.17
CA ALA A 590 -17.07 -51.97 -7.57
C ALA A 590 -15.90 -50.95 -7.81
N ALA A 591 -15.78 -49.91 -6.98
CA ALA A 591 -14.65 -49.01 -7.03
C ALA A 591 -13.37 -49.61 -6.40
N ALA A 592 -13.52 -50.46 -5.39
CA ALA A 592 -12.41 -51.17 -4.76
C ALA A 592 -11.83 -52.32 -5.62
N GLU A 593 -12.64 -52.95 -6.50
CA GLU A 593 -12.17 -53.96 -7.42
C GLU A 593 -11.40 -53.40 -8.64
N ARG A 594 -11.57 -52.13 -8.98
CA ARG A 594 -10.83 -51.48 -10.09
C ARG A 594 -9.42 -51.03 -9.73
N ASP A 595 -9.05 -50.98 -8.44
CA ASP A 595 -7.73 -50.56 -7.98
C ASP A 595 -6.73 -51.72 -7.79
N THR A 596 -7.08 -52.97 -8.21
CA THR A 596 -6.20 -54.13 -8.02
C THR A 596 -5.60 -54.73 -9.30
N ASP A 597 -5.93 -54.22 -10.49
CA ASP A 597 -5.42 -54.73 -11.75
C ASP A 597 -4.61 -53.70 -12.55
N ASP A 598 -3.55 -53.13 -12.03
CA ASP A 598 -2.44 -52.59 -12.84
C ASP A 598 -1.24 -52.21 -11.93
N VAL A 599 -0.51 -53.18 -11.42
CA VAL A 599 0.88 -52.97 -10.98
C VAL A 599 1.73 -54.15 -11.48
N ASP A 600 2.42 -53.93 -12.60
CA ASP A 600 3.46 -54.82 -13.12
C ASP A 600 4.74 -54.66 -12.25
N PRO A 601 5.26 -55.73 -11.63
CA PRO A 601 6.40 -55.64 -10.71
C PRO A 601 7.80 -55.49 -11.36
N ALA A 602 7.88 -55.19 -12.67
CA ALA A 602 9.14 -55.31 -13.42
C ALA A 602 9.86 -53.98 -13.74
N SER A 603 9.45 -52.83 -13.18
CA SER A 603 10.11 -51.52 -13.47
C SER A 603 10.82 -50.83 -12.30
N LEU A 604 11.27 -51.59 -11.30
CA LEU A 604 12.14 -51.06 -10.22
C LEU A 604 13.54 -51.68 -10.32
N SER A 605 14.33 -51.23 -11.30
CA SER A 605 15.81 -51.36 -11.24
C SER A 605 16.46 -50.31 -12.13
N GLY A 606 17.23 -49.38 -11.51
CA GLY A 606 18.21 -48.51 -12.21
C GLY A 606 17.95 -47.02 -11.99
N ASP A 607 18.59 -46.47 -11.01
CA ASP A 607 19.71 -45.52 -11.06
C ASP A 607 19.88 -44.77 -9.72
N GLU A 608 20.66 -45.41 -8.87
CA GLU A 608 21.44 -44.74 -7.84
C GLU A 608 22.73 -44.26 -8.51
N ASP A 609 22.77 -43.03 -9.00
CA ASP A 609 24.02 -42.27 -9.22
C ASP A 609 23.70 -40.91 -9.87
N ALA A 610 23.37 -39.90 -9.08
CA ALA A 610 23.57 -38.49 -9.45
C ALA A 610 23.24 -37.51 -8.31
N LEU A 611 23.99 -37.56 -7.23
CA LEU A 611 24.09 -36.45 -6.26
C LEU A 611 25.53 -36.27 -5.80
N ASP A 612 26.38 -35.71 -6.65
CA ASP A 612 27.65 -35.09 -6.24
C ASP A 612 27.57 -33.56 -6.47
N PRO A 613 27.62 -32.74 -5.40
CA PRO A 613 27.45 -31.29 -5.49
C PRO A 613 28.72 -30.52 -5.90
N ARG A 614 29.78 -31.12 -6.46
CA ARG A 614 31.07 -30.48 -6.69
C ARG A 614 31.48 -30.23 -8.14
N ARG A 615 30.55 -30.15 -9.09
CA ARG A 615 30.87 -29.71 -10.45
C ARG A 615 29.93 -28.64 -10.95
N ARG A 616 30.16 -27.38 -10.57
CA ARG A 616 29.96 -26.19 -11.41
C ARG A 616 31.02 -25.17 -11.05
N LYS A 617 31.99 -25.04 -11.97
CA LYS A 617 32.75 -23.82 -12.18
C LYS A 617 31.93 -22.88 -13.03
#